data_d61c2fb8f1657f0234123f4c6bdc671f
#
_entry.id   d61c2fb8f1657f0234123f4c6bdc671f
#
_cell.length_a   1.000
_cell.length_b   1.000
_cell.length_c   1.000
_cell.angle_alpha   90.00
_cell.angle_beta   90.00
_cell.angle_gamma   90.00
#
_symmetry.space_group_name_H-M   'P 1'
#
loop_
_entity.id
_entity.type
_entity.pdbx_description
1 polymer ?
#
loop_
_entity_poly.entity_id
_entity_poly.type
_entity_poly.pdbx_seq_one_letter_code
_entity_poly.pdbx_strand_id
1 'polypeptide(L)'
;MTWAPVFLTLASYAAFLLLRHNAPLLHRLALSSMAVLDGMLSDSAEDDKLAALEQATSSLVGALLKFLGLVVAGGTCIATPCMFVDGLGFGLLATWQGIAAVSMGGTLAFMVPKVLPRQERPGKATSDHSPLSQLLHKMVLDHPHVHIALMRREIRAWKARGGTPNPTFLLVTGLARAGTTSMLERLVASGAFHSLNYANMPLVLAPGTWRRVHNPASSPKKERSHGDGIMVGNDSAEALEEVFFQTMASEPYVQDDAVVAHRVDAWCHETYLDYQGIALATAPHPGAMYVAKNNNALLRYPSLRKHNRDFHAVVMFREPLTHAASLRAMHQKYCAMQQDDPFVKTYMDWLAHHEFGLGQKPFKFADQTPLPQSGRNTLNHWLDLWINHYEAALAMDRHRLHFIGYERYCAQPTEVLTGLTQEVGAVVDWEAFEPYTKQRKVEGDVDPAKLEKARTLYNEMQARQRG
;
A
#
# COMPACT_ATOMS: atom_id res chain seq x y z
N MET A 1 -36.59 -36.07 -26.39
CA MET A 1 -35.66 -35.20 -25.65
C MET A 1 -34.29 -35.85 -25.67
N THR A 2 -33.33 -35.25 -26.28
CA THR A 2 -31.95 -35.80 -26.34
C THR A 2 -31.26 -35.50 -25.01
N TRP A 3 -30.82 -36.52 -24.28
CA TRP A 3 -30.07 -36.40 -23.02
C TRP A 3 -28.65 -35.83 -23.21
N ALA A 4 -28.26 -35.59 -24.45
CA ALA A 4 -26.95 -35.10 -24.86
C ALA A 4 -26.49 -33.83 -24.13
N PRO A 5 -27.29 -32.74 -24.00
CA PRO A 5 -26.88 -31.54 -23.26
C PRO A 5 -26.67 -31.81 -21.76
N VAL A 6 -27.43 -32.74 -21.17
CA VAL A 6 -27.29 -33.07 -19.73
C VAL A 6 -25.95 -33.76 -19.48
N PHE A 7 -25.59 -34.76 -20.32
CA PHE A 7 -24.30 -35.45 -20.22
C PHE A 7 -23.14 -34.47 -20.43
N LEU A 8 -23.25 -33.53 -21.37
CA LEU A 8 -22.24 -32.52 -21.63
C LEU A 8 -22.11 -31.56 -20.43
N THR A 9 -23.21 -31.19 -19.79
CA THR A 9 -23.18 -30.35 -18.57
C THR A 9 -22.47 -31.06 -17.43
N LEU A 10 -22.74 -32.36 -17.21
CA LEU A 10 -22.09 -33.15 -16.16
C LEU A 10 -20.62 -33.38 -16.43
N ALA A 11 -20.24 -33.65 -17.66
CA ALA A 11 -18.84 -33.77 -18.08
C ALA A 11 -18.07 -32.48 -17.88
N SER A 12 -18.67 -31.36 -18.26
CA SER A 12 -18.10 -30.01 -18.05
C SER A 12 -17.99 -29.68 -16.58
N TYR A 13 -19.00 -30.00 -15.78
CA TYR A 13 -18.95 -29.85 -14.33
C TYR A 13 -17.76 -30.60 -13.72
N ALA A 14 -17.55 -31.86 -14.11
CA ALA A 14 -16.42 -32.67 -13.64
C ALA A 14 -15.07 -32.06 -14.08
N ALA A 15 -14.95 -31.60 -15.34
CA ALA A 15 -13.74 -30.95 -15.85
C ALA A 15 -13.41 -29.66 -15.10
N PHE A 16 -14.41 -28.82 -14.83
CA PHE A 16 -14.22 -27.56 -14.09
C PHE A 16 -13.98 -27.80 -12.60
N LEU A 17 -14.53 -28.85 -11.99
CA LEU A 17 -14.18 -29.29 -10.64
C LEU A 17 -12.71 -29.71 -10.55
N LEU A 18 -12.22 -30.44 -11.56
CA LEU A 18 -10.81 -30.83 -11.65
C LEU A 18 -9.90 -29.61 -11.70
N LEU A 19 -10.22 -28.62 -12.54
CA LEU A 19 -9.50 -27.34 -12.61
C LEU A 19 -9.54 -26.58 -11.29
N ARG A 20 -10.71 -26.48 -10.66
CA ARG A 20 -10.92 -25.82 -9.39
C ARG A 20 -10.12 -26.48 -8.25
N HIS A 21 -10.10 -27.82 -8.23
CA HIS A 21 -9.33 -28.56 -7.21
C HIS A 21 -7.82 -28.31 -7.34
N ASN A 22 -7.35 -28.11 -8.56
CA ASN A 22 -5.95 -27.84 -8.89
C ASN A 22 -5.62 -26.35 -9.02
N ALA A 23 -6.45 -25.43 -8.50
CA ALA A 23 -6.16 -23.99 -8.48
C ALA A 23 -4.76 -23.63 -7.91
N PRO A 24 -4.18 -24.36 -6.92
CA PRO A 24 -2.80 -24.14 -6.48
C PRO A 24 -1.75 -24.35 -7.58
N LEU A 25 -2.05 -25.09 -8.65
CA LEU A 25 -1.15 -25.26 -9.78
C LEU A 25 -1.05 -24.00 -10.63
N LEU A 26 -2.16 -23.30 -10.85
CA LEU A 26 -2.17 -21.99 -11.52
C LEU A 26 -1.35 -20.96 -10.74
N HIS A 27 -1.47 -21.02 -9.41
CA HIS A 27 -0.66 -20.19 -8.54
C HIS A 27 0.85 -20.49 -8.68
N ARG A 28 1.26 -21.76 -8.68
CA ARG A 28 2.65 -22.16 -8.89
C ARG A 28 3.16 -21.71 -10.25
N LEU A 29 2.34 -21.85 -11.29
CA LEU A 29 2.69 -21.39 -12.63
C LEU A 29 2.99 -19.89 -12.66
N ALA A 30 2.13 -19.07 -12.03
CA ALA A 30 2.32 -17.64 -11.91
C ALA A 30 3.61 -17.30 -11.14
N LEU A 31 3.84 -17.93 -9.98
CA LEU A 31 5.05 -17.70 -9.17
C LEU A 31 6.33 -18.10 -9.92
N SER A 32 6.33 -19.24 -10.62
CA SER A 32 7.50 -19.68 -11.39
C SER A 32 7.78 -18.77 -12.58
N SER A 33 6.74 -18.24 -13.24
CA SER A 33 6.91 -17.24 -14.30
C SER A 33 7.54 -15.94 -13.77
N MET A 34 7.12 -15.52 -12.58
CA MET A 34 7.71 -14.35 -11.90
C MET A 34 9.18 -14.59 -11.55
N ALA A 35 9.52 -15.76 -11.01
CA ALA A 35 10.88 -16.08 -10.64
C ALA A 35 11.84 -16.08 -11.84
N VAL A 36 11.37 -16.48 -13.03
CA VAL A 36 12.15 -16.36 -14.28
C VAL A 36 12.35 -14.90 -14.67
N LEU A 37 11.30 -14.06 -14.59
CA LEU A 37 11.42 -12.63 -14.89
C LEU A 37 12.37 -11.93 -13.89
N ASP A 38 12.27 -12.25 -12.62
CA ASP A 38 13.17 -11.72 -11.58
C ASP A 38 14.63 -12.12 -11.85
N GLY A 39 14.87 -13.39 -12.20
CA GLY A 39 16.21 -13.84 -12.57
C GLY A 39 16.76 -13.12 -13.81
N MET A 40 15.91 -12.82 -14.81
CA MET A 40 16.32 -12.08 -16.01
C MET A 40 16.66 -10.61 -15.71
N LEU A 41 15.94 -9.97 -14.78
CA LEU A 41 16.07 -8.56 -14.45
C LEU A 41 16.99 -8.26 -13.25
N SER A 42 17.53 -9.32 -12.61
CA SER A 42 18.43 -9.20 -11.46
C SER A 42 19.78 -8.58 -11.85
N ASP A 43 20.30 -7.68 -11.02
CA ASP A 43 21.64 -7.09 -11.12
C ASP A 43 22.69 -7.90 -10.34
N SER A 44 22.37 -9.15 -9.94
CA SER A 44 23.31 -10.06 -9.26
C SER A 44 24.46 -10.51 -10.17
N ALA A 45 25.54 -11.06 -9.57
CA ALA A 45 26.66 -11.62 -10.32
C ALA A 45 26.20 -12.68 -11.34
N GLU A 46 26.87 -12.77 -12.49
CA GLU A 46 26.41 -13.60 -13.61
C GLU A 46 26.20 -15.07 -13.24
N ASP A 47 27.09 -15.64 -12.41
CA ASP A 47 26.98 -17.04 -11.99
C ASP A 47 25.76 -17.28 -11.09
N ASP A 48 25.48 -16.39 -10.14
CA ASP A 48 24.30 -16.46 -9.26
C ASP A 48 23.01 -16.25 -10.05
N LYS A 49 23.04 -15.35 -11.01
CA LYS A 49 21.93 -15.07 -11.93
C LYS A 49 21.60 -16.29 -12.80
N LEU A 50 22.62 -16.96 -13.33
CA LEU A 50 22.45 -18.15 -14.17
C LEU A 50 21.84 -19.29 -13.36
N ALA A 51 22.35 -19.57 -12.15
CA ALA A 51 21.81 -20.60 -11.27
C ALA A 51 20.35 -20.34 -10.87
N ALA A 52 20.01 -19.08 -10.53
CA ALA A 52 18.64 -18.68 -10.20
C ALA A 52 17.68 -18.84 -11.39
N LEU A 53 18.12 -18.46 -12.60
CA LEU A 53 17.37 -18.62 -13.84
C LEU A 53 17.13 -20.09 -14.19
N GLU A 54 18.13 -20.94 -14.05
CA GLU A 54 18.00 -22.37 -14.31
C GLU A 54 17.00 -23.03 -13.37
N GLN A 55 17.05 -22.72 -12.07
CA GLN A 55 16.11 -23.23 -11.09
C GLN A 55 14.69 -22.73 -11.35
N ALA A 56 14.52 -21.43 -11.63
CA ALA A 56 13.21 -20.83 -11.93
C ALA A 56 12.61 -21.39 -13.20
N THR A 57 13.41 -21.54 -14.26
CA THR A 57 12.97 -22.09 -15.54
C THR A 57 12.57 -23.58 -15.41
N SER A 58 13.33 -24.37 -14.68
CA SER A 58 12.99 -25.76 -14.40
C SER A 58 11.66 -25.88 -13.64
N SER A 59 11.45 -25.03 -12.64
CA SER A 59 10.19 -24.94 -11.88
C SER A 59 9.00 -24.54 -12.80
N LEU A 60 9.18 -23.56 -13.67
CA LEU A 60 8.19 -23.10 -14.62
C LEU A 60 7.81 -24.21 -15.64
N VAL A 61 8.81 -24.88 -16.21
CA VAL A 61 8.56 -26.00 -17.15
C VAL A 61 7.80 -27.14 -16.46
N GLY A 62 8.17 -27.48 -15.24
CA GLY A 62 7.47 -28.49 -14.44
C GLY A 62 6.01 -28.11 -14.12
N ALA A 63 5.76 -26.84 -13.84
CA ALA A 63 4.40 -26.33 -13.63
C ALA A 63 3.58 -26.31 -14.92
N LEU A 64 4.19 -25.91 -16.04
CA LEU A 64 3.56 -25.93 -17.39
C LEU A 64 3.18 -27.33 -17.83
N LEU A 65 4.04 -28.32 -17.65
CA LEU A 65 3.75 -29.71 -17.98
C LEU A 65 2.58 -30.26 -17.17
N LYS A 66 2.53 -29.95 -15.86
CA LYS A 66 1.40 -30.33 -15.00
C LYS A 66 0.11 -29.64 -15.41
N PHE A 67 0.18 -28.35 -15.79
CA PHE A 67 -0.97 -27.59 -16.27
C PHE A 67 -1.49 -28.15 -17.60
N LEU A 68 -0.59 -28.45 -18.54
CA LEU A 68 -0.95 -29.10 -19.80
C LEU A 68 -1.64 -30.46 -19.58
N GLY A 69 -1.09 -31.27 -18.67
CA GLY A 69 -1.72 -32.53 -18.27
C GLY A 69 -3.13 -32.33 -17.70
N LEU A 70 -3.33 -31.30 -16.91
CA LEU A 70 -4.63 -30.92 -16.35
C LEU A 70 -5.63 -30.49 -17.45
N VAL A 71 -5.18 -29.71 -18.41
CA VAL A 71 -5.99 -29.28 -19.57
C VAL A 71 -6.37 -30.48 -20.44
N VAL A 72 -5.42 -31.38 -20.71
CA VAL A 72 -5.68 -32.63 -21.43
C VAL A 72 -6.70 -33.51 -20.67
N ALA A 73 -6.53 -33.69 -19.36
CA ALA A 73 -7.46 -34.45 -18.54
C ALA A 73 -8.88 -33.83 -18.53
N GLY A 74 -8.98 -32.51 -18.38
CA GLY A 74 -10.26 -31.79 -18.47
C GLY A 74 -10.90 -31.90 -19.85
N GLY A 75 -10.09 -31.73 -20.91
CA GLY A 75 -10.54 -31.93 -22.28
C GLY A 75 -11.03 -33.36 -22.54
N THR A 76 -10.33 -34.36 -22.03
CA THR A 76 -10.75 -35.77 -22.11
C THR A 76 -12.06 -36.00 -21.41
N CYS A 77 -12.29 -35.41 -20.22
CA CYS A 77 -13.59 -35.52 -19.52
C CYS A 77 -14.75 -35.01 -20.40
N ILE A 78 -14.55 -33.96 -21.19
CA ILE A 78 -15.57 -33.41 -22.09
C ILE A 78 -15.67 -34.22 -23.39
N ALA A 79 -14.52 -34.64 -23.94
CA ALA A 79 -14.47 -35.36 -25.24
C ALA A 79 -14.97 -36.81 -25.17
N THR A 80 -14.71 -37.51 -24.02
CA THR A 80 -15.10 -38.91 -23.87
C THR A 80 -16.62 -39.16 -24.07
N PRO A 81 -17.53 -38.37 -23.44
CA PRO A 81 -18.96 -38.51 -23.72
C PRO A 81 -19.33 -38.27 -25.17
N CYS A 82 -18.63 -37.35 -25.88
CA CYS A 82 -18.86 -37.07 -27.29
C CYS A 82 -18.49 -38.25 -28.22
N MET A 83 -17.66 -39.18 -27.74
CA MET A 83 -17.26 -40.38 -28.51
C MET A 83 -18.14 -41.57 -28.26
N PHE A 84 -18.77 -41.72 -27.07
CA PHE A 84 -19.47 -42.93 -26.66
C PHE A 84 -20.98 -42.77 -26.44
N VAL A 85 -21.51 -41.55 -26.47
CA VAL A 85 -22.94 -41.29 -26.24
C VAL A 85 -23.58 -40.92 -27.57
N ASP A 86 -24.54 -41.72 -28.03
CA ASP A 86 -25.31 -41.48 -29.24
C ASP A 86 -26.03 -40.12 -29.20
N GLY A 87 -25.82 -39.33 -30.24
CA GLY A 87 -26.32 -37.94 -30.35
C GLY A 87 -25.42 -36.87 -29.71
N LEU A 88 -24.29 -37.23 -29.09
CA LEU A 88 -23.26 -36.37 -28.55
C LEU A 88 -22.04 -36.32 -29.51
N GLY A 89 -22.16 -35.78 -30.69
CA GLY A 89 -21.00 -35.56 -31.58
C GLY A 89 -20.23 -34.27 -31.21
N PHE A 90 -18.96 -34.20 -31.60
CA PHE A 90 -18.13 -32.97 -31.45
C PHE A 90 -18.76 -31.72 -32.02
N GLY A 91 -19.62 -31.87 -33.06
CA GLY A 91 -20.39 -30.76 -33.64
C GLY A 91 -21.34 -30.08 -32.63
N LEU A 92 -21.78 -30.80 -31.59
CA LEU A 92 -22.63 -30.23 -30.57
C LEU A 92 -21.91 -29.13 -29.75
N LEU A 93 -20.61 -29.24 -29.54
CA LEU A 93 -19.81 -28.26 -28.82
C LEU A 93 -19.80 -26.88 -29.53
N ALA A 94 -19.98 -26.86 -30.83
CA ALA A 94 -20.06 -25.63 -31.64
C ALA A 94 -21.49 -25.07 -31.75
N THR A 95 -22.49 -25.75 -31.19
CA THR A 95 -23.87 -25.24 -31.16
C THR A 95 -24.12 -24.39 -29.92
N TRP A 96 -25.15 -23.51 -29.97
CA TRP A 96 -25.55 -22.72 -28.81
C TRP A 96 -25.95 -23.59 -27.61
N GLN A 97 -26.54 -24.75 -27.85
CA GLN A 97 -26.91 -25.74 -26.83
C GLN A 97 -25.68 -26.33 -26.13
N GLY A 98 -24.65 -26.67 -26.92
CA GLY A 98 -23.37 -27.17 -26.37
C GLY A 98 -22.63 -26.12 -25.58
N ILE A 99 -22.56 -24.89 -26.10
CA ILE A 99 -21.96 -23.76 -25.37
C ILE A 99 -22.69 -23.48 -24.05
N ALA A 100 -24.03 -23.47 -24.08
CA ALA A 100 -24.84 -23.30 -22.87
C ALA A 100 -24.62 -24.42 -21.85
N ALA A 101 -24.54 -25.67 -22.31
CA ALA A 101 -24.28 -26.83 -21.45
C ALA A 101 -22.90 -26.78 -20.78
N VAL A 102 -21.85 -26.44 -21.54
CA VAL A 102 -20.48 -26.27 -21.02
C VAL A 102 -20.43 -25.12 -20.02
N SER A 103 -21.03 -23.97 -20.36
CA SER A 103 -21.08 -22.80 -19.48
C SER A 103 -21.83 -23.10 -18.18
N MET A 104 -22.95 -23.82 -18.26
CA MET A 104 -23.73 -24.21 -17.09
C MET A 104 -22.96 -25.17 -16.18
N GLY A 105 -22.26 -26.16 -16.74
CA GLY A 105 -21.41 -27.10 -15.99
C GLY A 105 -20.27 -26.35 -15.28
N GLY A 106 -19.61 -25.40 -15.96
CA GLY A 106 -18.60 -24.54 -15.36
C GLY A 106 -19.15 -23.68 -14.23
N THR A 107 -20.28 -23.01 -14.45
CA THR A 107 -20.93 -22.18 -13.41
C THR A 107 -21.29 -22.98 -12.18
N LEU A 108 -21.90 -24.16 -12.36
CA LEU A 108 -22.22 -25.04 -11.25
C LEU A 108 -20.98 -25.51 -10.48
N ALA A 109 -19.87 -25.81 -11.16
CA ALA A 109 -18.62 -26.21 -10.50
C ALA A 109 -18.06 -25.09 -9.60
N PHE A 110 -18.26 -23.82 -9.94
CA PHE A 110 -17.83 -22.69 -9.13
C PHE A 110 -18.85 -22.29 -8.06
N MET A 111 -20.15 -22.55 -8.24
CA MET A 111 -21.20 -22.23 -7.28
C MET A 111 -21.28 -23.22 -6.11
N VAL A 112 -20.90 -24.50 -6.30
CA VAL A 112 -20.91 -25.47 -5.22
C VAL A 112 -19.97 -25.03 -4.09
N PRO A 113 -20.44 -24.90 -2.83
CA PRO A 113 -19.57 -24.60 -1.71
C PRO A 113 -18.43 -25.61 -1.61
N LYS A 114 -17.23 -25.19 -1.22
CA LYS A 114 -16.14 -26.13 -0.94
C LYS A 114 -16.55 -27.01 0.25
N VAL A 115 -17.03 -28.23 -0.01
CA VAL A 115 -17.50 -29.18 0.99
C VAL A 115 -16.35 -29.77 1.81
N LEU A 116 -15.12 -29.67 1.34
CA LEU A 116 -13.95 -30.08 2.12
C LEU A 116 -13.59 -28.99 3.14
N PRO A 117 -13.50 -29.34 4.44
CA PRO A 117 -13.05 -28.40 5.43
C PRO A 117 -11.67 -27.87 4.99
N ARG A 118 -11.57 -26.56 4.89
CA ARG A 118 -10.28 -25.87 4.76
C ARG A 118 -9.47 -26.35 5.96
N GLN A 119 -8.43 -27.16 5.76
CA GLN A 119 -7.44 -27.37 6.80
C GLN A 119 -6.87 -26.00 7.11
N GLU A 120 -7.42 -25.35 8.11
CA GLU A 120 -6.80 -24.21 8.74
C GLU A 120 -5.50 -24.71 9.33
N ARG A 121 -4.40 -24.43 8.65
CA ARG A 121 -3.10 -24.55 9.29
C ARG A 121 -3.10 -23.50 10.40
N PRO A 122 -3.05 -23.90 11.67
CA PRO A 122 -3.00 -22.94 12.76
C PRO A 122 -1.69 -22.15 12.60
N GLY A 123 -1.78 -20.84 12.48
CA GLY A 123 -0.67 -19.94 12.70
C GLY A 123 0.01 -19.30 11.49
N LYS A 124 -0.53 -19.31 10.27
CA LYS A 124 -0.03 -18.39 9.23
C LYS A 124 -1.01 -17.24 9.05
N ALA A 125 -0.62 -16.08 9.52
CA ALA A 125 -1.15 -14.82 9.02
C ALA A 125 -0.81 -14.77 7.52
N THR A 126 -1.75 -15.24 6.68
CA THR A 126 -1.65 -15.06 5.24
C THR A 126 -1.84 -13.59 4.95
N SER A 127 -0.93 -12.97 4.20
CA SER A 127 -1.16 -11.65 3.63
C SER A 127 -2.57 -11.62 3.03
N ASP A 128 -3.32 -10.54 3.25
CA ASP A 128 -4.70 -10.37 2.72
C ASP A 128 -4.71 -10.32 1.16
N HIS A 129 -3.54 -10.39 0.53
CA HIS A 129 -3.36 -10.35 -0.92
C HIS A 129 -3.41 -11.74 -1.55
N SER A 130 -4.34 -11.93 -2.49
CA SER A 130 -4.35 -13.14 -3.31
C SER A 130 -3.06 -13.21 -4.16
N PRO A 131 -2.62 -14.40 -4.57
CA PRO A 131 -1.43 -14.55 -5.42
C PRO A 131 -1.49 -13.77 -6.73
N LEU A 132 -2.68 -13.65 -7.33
CA LEU A 132 -2.88 -12.83 -8.53
C LEU A 132 -2.74 -11.34 -8.21
N SER A 133 -3.22 -10.92 -7.05
CA SER A 133 -3.02 -9.55 -6.56
C SER A 133 -1.54 -9.25 -6.32
N GLN A 134 -0.79 -10.17 -5.69
CA GLN A 134 0.66 -10.03 -5.50
C GLN A 134 1.40 -9.92 -6.84
N LEU A 135 1.05 -10.76 -7.83
CA LEU A 135 1.61 -10.70 -9.17
C LEU A 135 1.35 -9.33 -9.82
N LEU A 136 0.12 -8.85 -9.76
CA LEU A 136 -0.27 -7.57 -10.35
C LEU A 136 0.48 -6.39 -9.68
N HIS A 137 0.60 -6.41 -8.35
CA HIS A 137 1.40 -5.42 -7.61
C HIS A 137 2.85 -5.45 -8.06
N LYS A 138 3.46 -6.63 -8.16
CA LYS A 138 4.83 -6.78 -8.60
C LYS A 138 5.02 -6.29 -10.04
N MET A 139 4.17 -6.70 -10.98
CA MET A 139 4.26 -6.26 -12.38
C MET A 139 4.18 -4.75 -12.55
N VAL A 140 3.42 -4.07 -11.70
CA VAL A 140 3.23 -2.63 -11.80
C VAL A 140 4.30 -1.87 -11.01
N LEU A 141 4.57 -2.27 -9.77
CA LEU A 141 5.44 -1.51 -8.85
C LEU A 141 6.93 -1.74 -9.12
N ASP A 142 7.31 -2.91 -9.65
CA ASP A 142 8.70 -3.18 -10.08
C ASP A 142 9.02 -2.57 -11.47
N HIS A 143 8.01 -2.05 -12.19
CA HIS A 143 8.21 -1.47 -13.52
C HIS A 143 7.82 0.01 -13.56
N PRO A 144 8.64 0.91 -13.01
CA PRO A 144 8.32 2.34 -12.91
C PRO A 144 8.02 2.99 -14.26
N HIS A 145 8.58 2.50 -15.37
CA HIS A 145 8.31 3.02 -16.72
C HIS A 145 6.84 2.89 -17.11
N VAL A 146 6.17 1.79 -16.75
CA VAL A 146 4.74 1.59 -16.99
C VAL A 146 3.92 2.57 -16.18
N HIS A 147 4.24 2.73 -14.91
CA HIS A 147 3.61 3.69 -14.01
C HIS A 147 3.72 5.11 -14.54
N ILE A 148 4.93 5.54 -14.92
CA ILE A 148 5.20 6.88 -15.47
C ILE A 148 4.40 7.10 -16.77
N ALA A 149 4.39 6.13 -17.68
CA ALA A 149 3.67 6.23 -18.95
C ALA A 149 2.15 6.41 -18.73
N LEU A 150 1.56 5.63 -17.84
CA LEU A 150 0.14 5.73 -17.47
C LEU A 150 -0.18 7.05 -16.80
N MET A 151 0.63 7.48 -15.83
CA MET A 151 0.48 8.78 -15.17
C MET A 151 0.53 9.94 -16.18
N ARG A 152 1.54 9.98 -17.05
CA ARG A 152 1.67 11.01 -18.08
C ARG A 152 0.50 11.02 -19.06
N ARG A 153 -0.02 9.85 -19.41
CA ARG A 153 -1.24 9.74 -20.25
C ARG A 153 -2.45 10.32 -19.53
N GLU A 154 -2.61 10.00 -18.27
CA GLU A 154 -3.74 10.48 -17.47
C GLU A 154 -3.68 11.98 -17.22
N ILE A 155 -2.50 12.54 -16.90
CA ILE A 155 -2.26 13.98 -16.76
C ILE A 155 -2.59 14.71 -18.07
N ARG A 156 -2.12 14.21 -19.22
CA ARG A 156 -2.45 14.81 -20.52
C ARG A 156 -3.95 14.83 -20.78
N ALA A 157 -4.64 13.73 -20.51
CA ALA A 157 -6.08 13.65 -20.67
C ALA A 157 -6.84 14.54 -19.69
N TRP A 158 -6.35 14.73 -18.49
CA TRP A 158 -6.91 15.63 -17.49
C TRP A 158 -6.73 17.10 -17.91
N LYS A 159 -5.53 17.51 -18.32
CA LYS A 159 -5.25 18.86 -18.85
C LYS A 159 -6.07 19.19 -20.10
N ALA A 160 -6.25 18.22 -21.01
CA ALA A 160 -7.07 18.39 -22.21
C ALA A 160 -8.57 18.65 -21.88
N ARG A 161 -9.02 18.27 -20.70
CA ARG A 161 -10.38 18.58 -20.19
C ARG A 161 -10.46 19.85 -19.36
N GLY A 162 -9.43 20.69 -19.38
CA GLY A 162 -9.37 21.94 -18.61
C GLY A 162 -8.86 21.78 -17.17
N GLY A 163 -8.28 20.64 -16.84
CA GLY A 163 -7.68 20.43 -15.52
C GLY A 163 -6.50 21.37 -15.28
N THR A 164 -6.51 22.04 -14.14
CA THR A 164 -5.45 22.97 -13.69
C THR A 164 -4.92 22.54 -12.33
N PRO A 165 -3.59 22.53 -12.14
CA PRO A 165 -3.00 22.19 -10.86
C PRO A 165 -3.34 23.25 -9.80
N ASN A 166 -3.52 22.81 -8.55
CA ASN A 166 -3.70 23.69 -7.42
C ASN A 166 -2.48 23.66 -6.52
N PRO A 167 -1.79 24.79 -6.26
CA PRO A 167 -0.63 24.83 -5.38
C PRO A 167 -1.00 24.66 -3.89
N THR A 168 -2.28 24.84 -3.54
CA THR A 168 -2.75 24.73 -2.16
C THR A 168 -3.18 23.30 -1.86
N PHE A 169 -2.50 22.64 -0.93
CA PHE A 169 -2.80 21.31 -0.46
C PHE A 169 -2.30 21.14 0.98
N LEU A 170 -2.65 20.03 1.62
CA LEU A 170 -2.27 19.73 3.00
C LEU A 170 -1.41 18.46 3.07
N LEU A 171 -0.23 18.57 3.70
CA LEU A 171 0.60 17.40 4.05
C LEU A 171 0.49 17.11 5.53
N VAL A 172 0.15 15.86 5.88
CA VAL A 172 0.21 15.36 7.26
C VAL A 172 1.46 14.51 7.39
N THR A 173 2.37 14.91 8.25
CA THR A 173 3.66 14.24 8.46
C THR A 173 3.99 14.09 9.94
N GLY A 174 5.11 13.46 10.24
CA GLY A 174 5.61 13.14 11.58
C GLY A 174 6.12 11.71 11.59
N LEU A 175 6.74 11.30 12.68
CA LEU A 175 7.10 9.89 12.83
C LEU A 175 5.85 9.00 12.81
N ALA A 176 5.97 7.81 12.27
CA ALA A 176 4.94 6.80 12.40
C ALA A 176 4.49 6.68 13.86
N ARG A 177 3.22 6.36 14.13
CA ARG A 177 2.63 6.29 15.48
C ARG A 177 2.39 7.63 16.19
N ALA A 178 2.59 8.76 15.54
CA ALA A 178 2.23 10.09 16.07
C ALA A 178 0.75 10.47 15.88
N GLY A 179 -0.09 9.60 15.32
CA GLY A 179 -1.51 9.90 15.05
C GLY A 179 -1.80 10.40 13.63
N THR A 180 -0.81 10.40 12.75
CA THR A 180 -0.92 10.90 11.35
C THR A 180 -2.02 10.22 10.54
N THR A 181 -2.24 8.92 10.70
CA THR A 181 -3.31 8.19 10.00
C THR A 181 -4.70 8.60 10.49
N SER A 182 -4.90 8.73 11.80
CA SER A 182 -6.16 9.18 12.36
C SER A 182 -6.51 10.60 11.86
N MET A 183 -5.51 11.49 11.80
CA MET A 183 -5.66 12.83 11.25
C MET A 183 -6.09 12.78 9.78
N LEU A 184 -5.40 11.99 8.93
CA LEU A 184 -5.73 11.83 7.52
C LEU A 184 -7.15 11.31 7.33
N GLU A 185 -7.52 10.23 8.05
CA GLU A 185 -8.86 9.62 7.95
C GLU A 185 -9.97 10.60 8.30
N ARG A 186 -9.77 11.42 9.33
CA ARG A 186 -10.76 12.44 9.73
C ARG A 186 -10.89 13.55 8.70
N LEU A 187 -9.77 14.05 8.19
CA LEU A 187 -9.77 15.05 7.13
C LEU A 187 -10.52 14.55 5.88
N VAL A 188 -10.24 13.33 5.44
CA VAL A 188 -10.91 12.74 4.27
C VAL A 188 -12.39 12.45 4.55
N ALA A 189 -12.73 11.96 5.74
CA ALA A 189 -14.12 11.69 6.13
C ALA A 189 -15.02 12.94 6.13
N SER A 190 -14.44 14.13 6.29
CA SER A 190 -15.18 15.40 6.20
C SER A 190 -15.74 15.71 4.80
N GLY A 191 -15.22 15.06 3.75
CA GLY A 191 -15.56 15.36 2.36
C GLY A 191 -14.90 16.62 1.79
N ALA A 192 -14.36 17.51 2.65
CA ALA A 192 -13.63 18.70 2.22
C ALA A 192 -12.22 18.39 1.70
N PHE A 193 -11.71 17.20 2.01
CA PHE A 193 -10.38 16.72 1.60
C PHE A 193 -10.48 15.39 0.87
N HIS A 194 -9.54 15.16 -0.05
CA HIS A 194 -9.42 13.89 -0.76
C HIS A 194 -7.97 13.43 -0.78
N SER A 195 -7.78 12.12 -0.65
CA SER A 195 -6.49 11.44 -0.65
C SER A 195 -6.58 10.15 -1.47
N LEU A 196 -5.43 9.59 -1.78
CA LEU A 196 -5.34 8.22 -2.28
C LEU A 196 -5.80 7.23 -1.20
N ASN A 197 -6.30 6.09 -1.65
CA ASN A 197 -6.79 5.02 -0.79
C ASN A 197 -6.33 3.64 -1.31
N TYR A 198 -6.56 2.59 -0.55
CA TYR A 198 -6.19 1.23 -0.95
C TYR A 198 -6.79 0.77 -2.28
N ALA A 199 -7.96 1.32 -2.67
CA ALA A 199 -8.56 1.02 -3.97
C ALA A 199 -7.74 1.52 -5.16
N ASN A 200 -6.78 2.43 -4.96
CA ASN A 200 -5.87 2.90 -6.02
C ASN A 200 -4.74 1.93 -6.32
N MET A 201 -4.50 0.93 -5.44
CA MET A 201 -3.46 -0.07 -5.66
C MET A 201 -3.85 -1.08 -6.76
N PRO A 202 -2.91 -1.52 -7.60
CA PRO A 202 -1.49 -1.14 -7.63
C PRO A 202 -1.17 0.06 -8.52
N LEU A 203 -2.13 0.65 -9.26
CA LEU A 203 -1.89 1.77 -10.18
C LEU A 203 -1.96 3.13 -9.47
N VAL A 204 -1.19 3.29 -8.38
CA VAL A 204 -1.19 4.49 -7.53
C VAL A 204 -0.96 5.77 -8.33
N LEU A 205 -0.08 5.75 -9.35
CA LEU A 205 0.24 6.92 -10.15
C LEU A 205 -0.78 7.22 -11.27
N ALA A 206 -1.75 6.33 -11.49
CA ALA A 206 -2.80 6.51 -12.48
C ALA A 206 -4.18 6.09 -11.92
N PRO A 207 -4.66 6.77 -10.85
CA PRO A 207 -5.84 6.37 -10.09
C PRO A 207 -7.12 6.35 -10.92
N GLY A 208 -7.31 7.30 -11.83
CA GLY A 208 -8.48 7.35 -12.71
C GLY A 208 -8.47 6.28 -13.80
N THR A 209 -7.30 5.89 -14.29
CA THR A 209 -7.15 4.76 -15.22
C THR A 209 -7.50 3.44 -14.53
N TRP A 210 -7.01 3.24 -13.31
CA TRP A 210 -7.31 2.04 -12.52
C TRP A 210 -8.79 1.92 -12.20
N ARG A 211 -9.43 3.00 -11.78
CA ARG A 211 -10.87 3.04 -11.44
C ARG A 211 -11.80 2.63 -12.58
N ARG A 212 -11.37 2.80 -13.86
CA ARG A 212 -12.16 2.39 -15.04
C ARG A 212 -12.18 0.88 -15.24
N VAL A 213 -11.12 0.17 -14.85
CA VAL A 213 -10.98 -1.28 -15.03
C VAL A 213 -11.25 -2.05 -13.75
N HIS A 214 -11.16 -1.39 -12.61
CA HIS A 214 -11.37 -1.98 -11.30
C HIS A 214 -12.26 -1.06 -10.46
N ASN A 215 -13.49 -1.51 -10.22
CA ASN A 215 -14.39 -0.86 -9.28
C ASN A 215 -14.52 -1.78 -8.06
N PRO A 216 -13.67 -1.60 -7.03
CA PRO A 216 -13.73 -2.45 -5.86
C PRO A 216 -15.08 -2.19 -5.17
N ALA A 217 -15.88 -3.25 -5.03
CA ALA A 217 -16.99 -3.20 -4.10
C ALA A 217 -16.45 -2.80 -2.72
N SER A 218 -17.20 -1.98 -1.98
CA SER A 218 -16.82 -1.63 -0.61
C SER A 218 -16.60 -2.92 0.17
N SER A 219 -15.36 -3.17 0.57
CA SER A 219 -15.07 -4.33 1.41
C SER A 219 -15.43 -4.02 2.85
N PRO A 220 -15.90 -5.00 3.63
CA PRO A 220 -16.12 -4.78 5.05
C PRO A 220 -14.82 -4.33 5.69
N LYS A 221 -14.90 -3.26 6.48
CA LYS A 221 -13.74 -2.73 7.19
C LYS A 221 -13.21 -3.75 8.19
N LYS A 222 -11.91 -4.00 8.16
CA LYS A 222 -11.20 -4.86 9.11
C LYS A 222 -10.21 -4.04 9.90
N GLU A 223 -9.92 -4.42 11.14
CA GLU A 223 -8.84 -3.78 11.88
C GLU A 223 -7.52 -4.02 11.16
N ARG A 224 -6.78 -2.94 10.93
CA ARG A 224 -5.48 -3.04 10.27
C ARG A 224 -4.45 -3.79 11.13
N SER A 225 -3.44 -4.33 10.48
CA SER A 225 -2.41 -5.17 11.13
C SER A 225 -1.68 -4.51 12.30
N HIS A 226 -1.83 -3.20 12.49
CA HIS A 226 -1.22 -2.46 13.60
C HIS A 226 -1.86 -2.74 14.96
N GLY A 227 -3.09 -3.27 15.03
CA GLY A 227 -3.79 -3.56 16.28
C GLY A 227 -4.02 -2.29 17.13
N ASP A 228 -4.36 -1.20 16.46
CA ASP A 228 -4.57 0.13 17.04
C ASP A 228 -6.04 0.59 16.97
N GLY A 229 -6.94 -0.34 16.66
CA GLY A 229 -8.38 -0.09 16.58
C GLY A 229 -8.83 0.63 15.30
N ILE A 230 -7.90 0.97 14.39
CA ILE A 230 -8.26 1.61 13.13
C ILE A 230 -8.79 0.55 12.17
N MET A 231 -10.04 0.74 11.74
CA MET A 231 -10.73 -0.13 10.79
C MET A 231 -10.46 0.36 9.37
N VAL A 232 -9.83 -0.47 8.55
CA VAL A 232 -9.51 -0.15 7.15
C VAL A 232 -10.31 -0.99 6.16
N GLY A 233 -10.70 -0.37 5.07
CA GLY A 233 -11.33 -0.99 3.91
C GLY A 233 -10.66 -0.49 2.64
N ASN A 234 -11.15 -0.88 1.48
CA ASN A 234 -10.62 -0.42 0.19
C ASN A 234 -10.74 1.11 0.01
N ASP A 235 -11.70 1.73 0.69
CA ASP A 235 -11.98 3.17 0.69
C ASP A 235 -11.17 3.96 1.73
N SER A 236 -10.43 3.28 2.60
CA SER A 236 -9.61 3.95 3.62
C SER A 236 -8.41 4.66 3.00
N ALA A 237 -8.23 5.93 3.37
CA ALA A 237 -7.10 6.73 2.94
C ALA A 237 -5.77 6.16 3.47
N GLU A 238 -4.75 6.11 2.61
CA GLU A 238 -3.45 5.53 2.96
C GLU A 238 -2.28 6.38 2.44
N ALA A 239 -1.11 6.16 3.04
CA ALA A 239 0.16 6.84 2.73
C ALA A 239 0.79 6.32 1.42
N LEU A 240 0.09 6.48 0.30
CA LEU A 240 0.53 5.96 -1.01
C LEU A 240 1.32 6.99 -1.84
N GLU A 241 1.35 8.25 -1.41
CA GLU A 241 2.02 9.34 -2.13
C GLU A 241 3.51 9.10 -2.33
N GLU A 242 4.15 8.39 -1.41
CA GLU A 242 5.59 8.15 -1.49
C GLU A 242 6.02 7.40 -2.75
N VAL A 243 5.12 6.59 -3.33
CA VAL A 243 5.34 5.92 -4.62
C VAL A 243 5.64 6.94 -5.73
N PHE A 244 5.02 8.13 -5.69
CA PHE A 244 5.31 9.20 -6.63
C PHE A 244 6.76 9.66 -6.49
N PHE A 245 7.19 10.02 -5.30
CA PHE A 245 8.55 10.54 -5.08
C PHE A 245 9.61 9.46 -5.30
N GLN A 246 9.36 8.22 -4.90
CA GLN A 246 10.26 7.10 -5.17
C GLN A 246 10.47 6.86 -6.68
N THR A 247 9.40 7.08 -7.47
CA THR A 247 9.42 6.89 -8.93
C THR A 247 10.00 8.10 -9.68
N MET A 248 9.83 9.32 -9.15
CA MET A 248 10.14 10.58 -9.84
C MET A 248 11.40 11.27 -9.33
N ALA A 249 11.98 10.82 -8.23
CA ALA A 249 13.23 11.38 -7.71
C ALA A 249 14.36 11.20 -8.71
N SER A 250 15.16 12.25 -8.90
CA SER A 250 16.33 12.24 -9.78
C SER A 250 17.48 11.37 -9.25
N GLU A 251 17.52 11.17 -7.93
CA GLU A 251 18.51 10.35 -7.24
C GLU A 251 17.83 9.46 -6.21
N PRO A 252 18.29 8.19 -6.02
CA PRO A 252 17.78 7.33 -4.99
C PRO A 252 18.02 7.90 -3.59
N TYR A 253 16.95 8.14 -2.85
CA TYR A 253 17.03 8.65 -1.47
C TYR A 253 16.79 7.56 -0.41
N VAL A 254 16.30 6.41 -0.82
CA VAL A 254 16.27 5.21 0.02
C VAL A 254 17.60 4.48 -0.18
N GLN A 255 18.54 4.70 0.74
CA GLN A 255 19.87 4.08 0.74
C GLN A 255 19.87 2.78 1.56
N ASP A 256 20.98 2.06 1.58
CA ASP A 256 21.06 0.77 2.29
C ASP A 256 20.84 0.91 3.79
N ASP A 257 21.33 1.99 4.39
CA ASP A 257 21.37 2.24 5.84
C ASP A 257 20.42 3.34 6.33
N ALA A 258 19.89 4.17 5.43
CA ALA A 258 19.07 5.32 5.79
C ALA A 258 18.09 5.75 4.68
N VAL A 259 17.04 6.47 5.05
CA VAL A 259 16.25 7.28 4.12
C VAL A 259 16.73 8.72 4.26
N VAL A 260 17.35 9.26 3.19
CA VAL A 260 18.10 10.52 3.27
C VAL A 260 17.30 11.73 2.78
N ALA A 261 17.64 12.90 3.30
CA ALA A 261 17.15 14.15 2.76
C ALA A 261 17.52 14.29 1.28
N HIS A 262 16.57 14.71 0.47
CA HIS A 262 16.72 14.83 -0.97
C HIS A 262 15.99 16.03 -1.54
N ARG A 263 16.34 16.41 -2.77
CA ARG A 263 15.75 17.57 -3.44
C ARG A 263 14.66 17.16 -4.40
N VAL A 264 13.61 17.96 -4.41
CA VAL A 264 12.59 17.97 -5.47
C VAL A 264 12.94 19.14 -6.38
N ASP A 265 13.18 18.88 -7.66
CA ASP A 265 13.41 19.93 -8.65
C ASP A 265 12.08 20.54 -9.14
N ALA A 266 12.16 21.60 -9.95
CA ALA A 266 10.98 22.31 -10.43
C ALA A 266 10.07 21.41 -11.28
N TRP A 267 10.64 20.56 -12.12
CA TRP A 267 9.89 19.65 -12.98
C TRP A 267 9.15 18.57 -12.16
N CYS A 268 9.83 17.98 -11.18
CA CYS A 268 9.22 17.00 -10.27
C CYS A 268 8.09 17.67 -9.47
N HIS A 269 8.30 18.91 -8.98
CA HIS A 269 7.27 19.66 -8.27
C HIS A 269 6.03 19.95 -9.14
N GLU A 270 6.23 20.43 -10.37
CA GLU A 270 5.12 20.68 -11.31
C GLU A 270 4.35 19.39 -11.63
N THR A 271 5.08 18.29 -11.87
CA THR A 271 4.50 16.97 -12.10
C THR A 271 3.72 16.47 -10.87
N TYR A 272 4.21 16.81 -9.67
CA TYR A 272 3.53 16.46 -8.41
C TYR A 272 2.19 17.20 -8.26
N LEU A 273 2.12 18.47 -8.63
CA LEU A 273 0.85 19.22 -8.65
C LEU A 273 -0.14 18.66 -9.68
N ASP A 274 0.36 18.29 -10.86
CA ASP A 274 -0.45 17.62 -11.88
C ASP A 274 -0.97 16.25 -11.39
N TYR A 275 -0.14 15.49 -10.69
CA TYR A 275 -0.50 14.22 -10.07
C TYR A 275 -1.60 14.37 -9.00
N GLN A 276 -1.48 15.38 -8.15
CA GLN A 276 -2.54 15.73 -7.21
C GLN A 276 -3.85 16.05 -7.95
N GLY A 277 -3.78 16.75 -9.07
CA GLY A 277 -4.93 17.08 -9.90
C GLY A 277 -5.65 15.83 -10.45
N ILE A 278 -4.90 14.83 -10.93
CA ILE A 278 -5.53 13.57 -11.39
C ILE A 278 -6.06 12.72 -10.22
N ALA A 279 -5.45 12.77 -9.05
CA ALA A 279 -5.98 12.16 -7.84
C ALA A 279 -7.31 12.82 -7.43
N LEU A 280 -7.36 14.15 -7.37
CA LEU A 280 -8.57 14.92 -7.10
C LEU A 280 -9.68 14.70 -8.13
N ALA A 281 -9.33 14.43 -9.40
CA ALA A 281 -10.33 14.07 -10.42
C ALA A 281 -11.06 12.75 -10.14
N THR A 282 -10.60 11.96 -9.17
CA THR A 282 -11.29 10.76 -8.67
C THR A 282 -12.10 11.00 -7.41
N ALA A 283 -12.07 12.22 -6.85
CA ALA A 283 -12.78 12.55 -5.62
C ALA A 283 -14.30 12.41 -5.79
N PRO A 284 -15.00 11.90 -4.76
CA PRO A 284 -16.47 11.82 -4.78
C PRO A 284 -17.12 13.22 -4.65
N HIS A 285 -16.43 14.18 -4.05
CA HIS A 285 -16.91 15.51 -3.80
C HIS A 285 -16.13 16.54 -4.63
N PRO A 286 -16.80 17.29 -5.54
CA PRO A 286 -16.15 18.37 -6.27
C PRO A 286 -15.64 19.47 -5.32
N GLY A 287 -14.45 20.01 -5.63
CA GLY A 287 -13.87 21.10 -4.85
C GLY A 287 -13.09 20.64 -3.59
N ALA A 288 -12.96 19.33 -3.35
CA ALA A 288 -12.13 18.84 -2.27
C ALA A 288 -10.67 19.29 -2.44
N MET A 289 -10.00 19.60 -1.31
CA MET A 289 -8.57 19.89 -1.27
C MET A 289 -7.78 18.58 -1.22
N TYR A 290 -6.63 18.53 -1.92
CA TYR A 290 -5.74 17.39 -1.80
C TYR A 290 -5.13 17.33 -0.40
N VAL A 291 -5.16 16.16 0.21
CA VAL A 291 -4.45 15.88 1.45
C VAL A 291 -3.67 14.57 1.31
N ALA A 292 -2.45 14.57 1.78
CA ALA A 292 -1.65 13.35 1.87
C ALA A 292 -1.05 13.17 3.27
N LYS A 293 -0.93 11.92 3.69
CA LYS A 293 -0.08 11.54 4.81
C LYS A 293 1.22 10.98 4.27
N ASN A 294 2.34 11.55 4.70
CA ASN A 294 3.64 11.10 4.26
C ASN A 294 4.70 11.31 5.35
N ASN A 295 5.15 10.21 5.97
CA ASN A 295 6.14 10.28 7.04
C ASN A 295 7.52 10.74 6.54
N ASN A 296 7.82 10.54 5.24
CA ASN A 296 9.09 10.94 4.60
C ASN A 296 9.09 12.41 4.16
N ALA A 297 7.94 13.11 4.24
CA ALA A 297 7.78 14.45 3.67
C ALA A 297 8.81 15.47 4.18
N LEU A 298 9.22 15.38 5.45
CA LEU A 298 10.20 16.30 6.02
C LEU A 298 11.58 16.20 5.35
N LEU A 299 11.94 15.04 4.79
CA LEU A 299 13.23 14.86 4.10
C LEU A 299 13.36 15.72 2.83
N ARG A 300 12.24 16.12 2.23
CA ARG A 300 12.16 16.96 1.02
C ARG A 300 11.50 18.32 1.26
N TYR A 301 11.01 18.57 2.47
CA TYR A 301 10.26 19.77 2.81
C TYR A 301 10.96 21.07 2.41
N PRO A 302 12.28 21.27 2.64
CA PRO A 302 12.95 22.51 2.26
C PRO A 302 12.88 22.80 0.76
N SER A 303 13.04 21.78 -0.09
CA SER A 303 12.98 21.95 -1.54
C SER A 303 11.54 22.14 -2.04
N LEU A 304 10.56 21.42 -1.49
CA LEU A 304 9.14 21.66 -1.79
C LEU A 304 8.74 23.10 -1.41
N ARG A 305 9.14 23.56 -0.22
CA ARG A 305 8.82 24.91 0.26
C ARG A 305 9.47 26.01 -0.58
N LYS A 306 10.62 25.73 -1.18
CA LYS A 306 11.29 26.65 -2.12
C LYS A 306 10.46 26.83 -3.41
N HIS A 307 9.85 25.77 -3.92
CA HIS A 307 9.06 25.81 -5.15
C HIS A 307 7.62 26.25 -4.93
N ASN A 308 7.06 25.98 -3.75
CA ASN A 308 5.68 26.26 -3.43
C ASN A 308 5.54 26.81 -2.01
N ARG A 309 5.02 28.03 -1.91
CA ARG A 309 4.75 28.70 -0.61
C ARG A 309 3.31 28.47 -0.13
N ASP A 310 2.43 27.89 -0.96
CA ASP A 310 0.99 27.87 -0.72
C ASP A 310 0.46 26.61 -0.02
N PHE A 311 1.23 25.51 -0.03
CA PHE A 311 0.81 24.31 0.70
C PHE A 311 0.96 24.47 2.22
N HIS A 312 0.13 23.75 2.96
CA HIS A 312 0.23 23.62 4.41
C HIS A 312 0.84 22.26 4.78
N ALA A 313 1.59 22.23 5.87
CA ALA A 313 2.10 20.99 6.43
C ALA A 313 1.79 20.90 7.91
N VAL A 314 1.31 19.74 8.36
CA VAL A 314 1.08 19.40 9.75
C VAL A 314 2.14 18.41 10.20
N VAL A 315 2.92 18.78 11.21
CA VAL A 315 3.86 17.89 11.90
C VAL A 315 3.18 17.37 13.17
N MET A 316 2.72 16.11 13.08
CA MET A 316 2.18 15.42 14.24
C MET A 316 3.32 14.96 15.14
N PHE A 317 3.23 15.22 16.44
CA PHE A 317 4.19 14.75 17.42
C PHE A 317 3.49 14.18 18.66
N ARG A 318 4.19 13.37 19.44
CA ARG A 318 3.67 12.68 20.60
C ARG A 318 4.71 12.68 21.71
N GLU A 319 4.26 12.53 22.97
CA GLU A 319 5.14 12.44 24.13
C GLU A 319 6.28 11.43 23.86
N PRO A 320 7.54 11.84 24.01
CA PRO A 320 8.70 11.12 23.45
C PRO A 320 8.85 9.69 23.95
N LEU A 321 8.63 9.43 25.23
CA LEU A 321 8.89 8.12 25.81
C LEU A 321 7.82 7.09 25.41
N THR A 322 6.56 7.48 25.47
CA THR A 322 5.43 6.64 25.03
C THR A 322 5.46 6.43 23.52
N HIS A 323 5.94 7.43 22.75
CA HIS A 323 6.13 7.32 21.33
C HIS A 323 7.24 6.34 20.98
N ALA A 324 8.42 6.47 21.60
CA ALA A 324 9.54 5.54 21.42
C ALA A 324 9.16 4.09 21.76
N ALA A 325 8.41 3.88 22.85
CA ALA A 325 7.90 2.56 23.21
C ALA A 325 6.91 2.01 22.16
N SER A 326 6.06 2.87 21.58
CA SER A 326 5.13 2.48 20.52
C SER A 326 5.86 2.10 19.22
N LEU A 327 6.90 2.85 18.85
CA LEU A 327 7.74 2.58 17.67
C LEU A 327 8.47 1.24 17.83
N ARG A 328 9.13 1.01 18.98
CA ARG A 328 9.82 -0.25 19.31
C ARG A 328 8.89 -1.46 19.19
N ALA A 329 7.74 -1.38 19.83
CA ALA A 329 6.79 -2.49 19.83
C ALA A 329 6.25 -2.79 18.40
N MET A 330 6.06 -1.76 17.59
CA MET A 330 5.65 -1.94 16.19
C MET A 330 6.77 -2.56 15.35
N HIS A 331 8.02 -2.11 15.55
CA HIS A 331 9.17 -2.72 14.90
C HIS A 331 9.28 -4.23 15.18
N GLN A 332 9.19 -4.61 16.45
CA GLN A 332 9.22 -6.03 16.86
C GLN A 332 8.09 -6.84 16.20
N LYS A 333 6.87 -6.28 16.17
CA LYS A 333 5.72 -6.91 15.51
C LYS A 333 5.96 -7.12 14.02
N TYR A 334 6.47 -6.11 13.30
CA TYR A 334 6.75 -6.22 11.87
C TYR A 334 7.94 -7.13 11.56
N CYS A 335 8.97 -7.19 12.41
CA CYS A 335 10.03 -8.18 12.25
C CYS A 335 9.49 -9.61 12.29
N ALA A 336 8.62 -9.93 13.24
CA ALA A 336 7.97 -11.25 13.30
C ALA A 336 7.09 -11.51 12.06
N MET A 337 6.24 -10.55 11.67
CA MET A 337 5.39 -10.69 10.49
C MET A 337 6.18 -10.91 9.21
N GLN A 338 7.28 -10.20 9.02
CA GLN A 338 8.13 -10.30 7.82
C GLN A 338 8.98 -11.57 7.79
N GLN A 339 9.29 -12.16 8.93
CA GLN A 339 9.89 -13.50 9.02
C GLN A 339 8.90 -14.59 8.61
N ASP A 340 7.63 -14.43 9.02
CA ASP A 340 6.57 -15.38 8.67
C ASP A 340 6.10 -15.24 7.21
N ASP A 341 6.04 -14.01 6.69
CA ASP A 341 5.62 -13.69 5.32
C ASP A 341 6.55 -12.61 4.71
N PRO A 342 7.54 -13.01 3.90
CA PRO A 342 8.46 -12.09 3.22
C PRO A 342 7.77 -11.08 2.29
N PHE A 343 6.56 -11.39 1.79
CA PHE A 343 5.81 -10.46 0.95
C PHE A 343 5.46 -9.16 1.69
N VAL A 344 5.26 -9.21 3.00
CA VAL A 344 5.00 -8.01 3.82
C VAL A 344 6.17 -7.02 3.73
N LYS A 345 7.42 -7.52 3.74
CA LYS A 345 8.59 -6.66 3.55
C LYS A 345 8.62 -6.06 2.15
N THR A 346 8.45 -6.87 1.12
CA THR A 346 8.43 -6.42 -0.27
C THR A 346 7.35 -5.35 -0.50
N TYR A 347 6.16 -5.55 0.06
CA TYR A 347 5.07 -4.59 -0.03
C TYR A 347 5.42 -3.25 0.64
N MET A 348 6.05 -3.28 1.82
CA MET A 348 6.52 -2.08 2.50
C MET A 348 7.63 -1.36 1.72
N ASP A 349 8.55 -2.10 1.13
CA ASP A 349 9.64 -1.54 0.32
C ASP A 349 9.09 -0.79 -0.92
N TRP A 350 8.07 -1.33 -1.61
CA TRP A 350 7.41 -0.64 -2.72
C TRP A 350 6.76 0.68 -2.34
N LEU A 351 6.31 0.80 -1.09
CA LEU A 351 5.71 2.02 -0.57
C LEU A 351 6.73 2.94 0.11
N ALA A 352 8.03 2.58 0.11
CA ALA A 352 9.10 3.23 0.89
C ALA A 352 8.75 3.39 2.38
N HIS A 353 8.05 2.41 2.93
CA HIS A 353 7.70 2.33 4.35
C HIS A 353 8.81 1.62 5.11
N HIS A 354 9.84 2.37 5.46
CA HIS A 354 11.02 1.86 6.17
C HIS A 354 11.01 2.19 7.68
N GLU A 355 9.85 2.50 8.23
CA GLU A 355 9.74 2.88 9.65
C GLU A 355 9.95 1.69 10.59
N PHE A 356 9.62 0.45 10.13
CA PHE A 356 9.59 -0.75 10.95
C PHE A 356 10.08 -2.00 10.22
N GLY A 357 10.26 -3.09 11.00
CA GLY A 357 10.54 -4.42 10.47
C GLY A 357 11.99 -4.63 10.05
N LEU A 358 12.22 -5.69 9.28
CA LEU A 358 13.56 -6.09 8.82
C LEU A 358 14.18 -5.06 7.87
N GLY A 359 13.34 -4.31 7.14
CA GLY A 359 13.74 -3.23 6.24
C GLY A 359 13.79 -1.84 6.90
N GLN A 360 13.78 -1.74 8.23
CA GLN A 360 13.77 -0.45 8.93
C GLN A 360 15.05 0.34 8.65
N LYS A 361 14.87 1.63 8.29
CA LYS A 361 15.94 2.58 8.02
C LYS A 361 15.64 3.90 8.73
N PRO A 362 16.61 4.47 9.45
CA PRO A 362 16.45 5.77 10.08
C PRO A 362 16.40 6.90 9.04
N PHE A 363 15.71 7.98 9.36
CA PHE A 363 15.81 9.22 8.59
C PHE A 363 17.16 9.89 8.85
N LYS A 364 17.79 10.37 7.78
CA LYS A 364 19.01 11.17 7.82
C LYS A 364 18.73 12.52 7.18
N PHE A 365 18.60 13.54 7.99
CA PHE A 365 18.52 14.94 7.51
C PHE A 365 19.90 15.47 7.16
N ALA A 366 19.95 16.54 6.35
CA ALA A 366 21.17 16.98 5.65
C ALA A 366 22.41 17.14 6.55
N ASP A 367 22.23 17.65 7.77
CA ASP A 367 23.31 17.98 8.70
C ASP A 367 23.47 16.95 9.82
N GLN A 368 22.80 15.80 9.72
CA GLN A 368 22.82 14.77 10.77
C GLN A 368 23.69 13.58 10.42
N THR A 369 24.36 13.03 11.43
CA THR A 369 25.03 11.73 11.31
C THR A 369 23.98 10.61 11.29
N PRO A 370 24.12 9.57 10.43
CA PRO A 370 23.23 8.43 10.44
C PRO A 370 23.21 7.76 11.81
N LEU A 371 22.03 7.43 12.30
CA LEU A 371 21.90 6.65 13.51
C LEU A 371 22.35 5.21 13.27
N PRO A 372 23.09 4.60 14.24
CA PRO A 372 23.51 3.22 14.10
C PRO A 372 22.29 2.30 14.03
N GLN A 373 22.38 1.31 13.18
CA GLN A 373 21.33 0.29 13.04
C GLN A 373 21.30 -0.71 14.21
N SER A 374 22.32 -0.69 15.05
CA SER A 374 22.39 -1.49 16.29
C SER A 374 21.46 -0.89 17.37
N GLY A 375 20.97 -1.73 18.26
CA GLY A 375 20.18 -1.25 19.40
C GLY A 375 18.68 -1.06 19.14
N ARG A 376 18.13 -1.48 17.99
CA ARG A 376 16.70 -1.35 17.65
C ARG A 376 15.73 -1.99 18.67
N ASN A 377 16.24 -2.86 19.54
CA ASN A 377 15.45 -3.44 20.63
C ASN A 377 15.40 -2.56 21.90
N THR A 378 16.18 -1.48 21.95
CA THR A 378 16.24 -0.58 23.11
C THR A 378 15.37 0.65 22.93
N LEU A 379 14.87 1.24 24.01
CA LEU A 379 14.14 2.51 23.98
C LEU A 379 15.03 3.67 23.51
N ASN A 380 16.30 3.64 23.88
CA ASN A 380 17.25 4.69 23.54
C ASN A 380 17.41 4.87 22.02
N HIS A 381 17.43 3.79 21.25
CA HIS A 381 17.47 3.88 19.79
C HIS A 381 16.25 4.62 19.22
N TRP A 382 15.05 4.29 19.70
CA TRP A 382 13.81 4.93 19.22
C TRP A 382 13.67 6.36 19.73
N LEU A 383 14.27 6.67 20.88
CA LEU A 383 14.34 8.02 21.40
C LEU A 383 15.33 8.87 20.58
N ASP A 384 16.45 8.31 20.14
CA ASP A 384 17.39 8.97 19.21
C ASP A 384 16.71 9.27 17.87
N LEU A 385 15.95 8.33 17.31
CA LEU A 385 15.14 8.56 16.11
C LEU A 385 14.13 9.68 16.29
N TRP A 386 13.47 9.71 17.45
CA TRP A 386 12.51 10.75 17.81
C TRP A 386 13.19 12.12 17.90
N ILE A 387 14.31 12.21 18.60
CA ILE A 387 15.10 13.45 18.74
C ILE A 387 15.54 13.97 17.38
N ASN A 388 16.18 13.14 16.57
CA ASN A 388 16.66 13.54 15.24
C ASN A 388 15.55 14.07 14.35
N HIS A 389 14.40 13.41 14.34
CA HIS A 389 13.28 13.79 13.50
C HIS A 389 12.69 15.14 13.89
N TYR A 390 12.43 15.34 15.20
CA TYR A 390 11.75 16.55 15.64
C TYR A 390 12.71 17.74 15.82
N GLU A 391 13.99 17.49 16.08
CA GLU A 391 15.03 18.54 16.00
C GLU A 391 15.11 19.09 14.57
N ALA A 392 15.13 18.22 13.56
CA ALA A 392 15.07 18.65 12.17
C ALA A 392 13.77 19.40 11.83
N ALA A 393 12.62 18.90 12.30
CA ALA A 393 11.33 19.56 12.08
C ALA A 393 11.27 20.97 12.67
N LEU A 394 11.83 21.16 13.86
CA LEU A 394 11.89 22.46 14.53
C LEU A 394 12.81 23.48 13.80
N ALA A 395 13.80 23.00 13.07
CA ALA A 395 14.72 23.82 12.27
C ALA A 395 14.15 24.25 10.89
N MET A 396 12.99 23.71 10.47
CA MET A 396 12.40 24.01 9.16
C MET A 396 11.72 25.37 9.08
N ASP A 397 11.55 25.86 7.84
CA ASP A 397 10.78 27.07 7.54
C ASP A 397 9.36 26.95 8.10
N ARG A 398 8.99 27.87 8.98
CA ARG A 398 7.74 27.87 9.75
C ARG A 398 6.53 28.36 8.96
N HIS A 399 6.71 28.84 7.73
CA HIS A 399 5.60 29.32 6.93
C HIS A 399 4.62 28.19 6.63
N ARG A 400 3.37 28.32 7.09
CA ARG A 400 2.31 27.30 6.94
C ARG A 400 2.72 25.89 7.44
N LEU A 401 3.57 25.85 8.46
CA LEU A 401 3.97 24.63 9.15
C LEU A 401 3.31 24.62 10.54
N HIS A 402 2.45 23.66 10.75
CA HIS A 402 1.63 23.52 11.95
C HIS A 402 2.13 22.35 12.80
N PHE A 403 2.42 22.59 14.07
CA PHE A 403 2.74 21.54 15.01
C PHE A 403 1.47 21.14 15.76
N ILE A 404 1.13 19.83 15.76
CA ILE A 404 -0.05 19.29 16.46
C ILE A 404 0.38 18.12 17.33
N GLY A 405 0.27 18.29 18.65
CA GLY A 405 0.53 17.23 19.63
C GLY A 405 -0.61 16.21 19.64
N TYR A 406 -0.24 14.92 19.62
CA TYR A 406 -1.18 13.81 19.66
C TYR A 406 -2.09 13.87 20.89
N GLU A 407 -1.54 14.22 22.04
CA GLU A 407 -2.26 14.33 23.30
C GLU A 407 -3.34 15.42 23.24
N ARG A 408 -3.02 16.59 22.67
CA ARG A 408 -4.00 17.66 22.45
C ARG A 408 -5.05 17.26 21.43
N TYR A 409 -4.64 16.63 20.33
CA TYR A 409 -5.56 16.11 19.32
C TYR A 409 -6.54 15.09 19.90
N CYS A 410 -6.08 14.23 20.84
CA CYS A 410 -6.94 13.28 21.53
C CYS A 410 -7.87 13.94 22.56
N ALA A 411 -7.39 14.98 23.25
CA ALA A 411 -8.17 15.67 24.29
C ALA A 411 -9.23 16.64 23.69
N GLN A 412 -8.90 17.29 22.58
CA GLN A 412 -9.69 18.36 21.99
C GLN A 412 -9.77 18.22 20.46
N PRO A 413 -10.24 17.07 19.93
CA PRO A 413 -10.13 16.75 18.52
C PRO A 413 -10.88 17.77 17.62
N THR A 414 -12.10 18.17 18.00
CA THR A 414 -12.91 19.11 17.22
C THR A 414 -12.26 20.48 17.17
N GLU A 415 -11.72 20.99 18.29
CA GLU A 415 -11.03 22.27 18.35
C GLU A 415 -9.78 22.27 17.45
N VAL A 416 -8.95 21.22 17.55
CA VAL A 416 -7.72 21.09 16.75
C VAL A 416 -8.04 21.02 15.27
N LEU A 417 -9.04 20.23 14.88
CA LEU A 417 -9.44 20.10 13.47
C LEU A 417 -10.09 21.39 12.94
N THR A 418 -10.91 22.06 13.72
CA THR A 418 -11.51 23.36 13.34
C THR A 418 -10.43 24.41 13.13
N GLY A 419 -9.49 24.55 14.07
CA GLY A 419 -8.37 25.48 13.91
C GLY A 419 -7.54 25.19 12.68
N LEU A 420 -7.19 23.91 12.43
CA LEU A 420 -6.44 23.51 11.25
C LEU A 420 -7.20 23.82 9.95
N THR A 421 -8.48 23.47 9.86
CA THR A 421 -9.27 23.67 8.64
C THR A 421 -9.50 25.15 8.35
N GLN A 422 -9.68 25.98 9.35
CA GLN A 422 -9.72 27.45 9.19
C GLN A 422 -8.41 28.01 8.63
N GLU A 423 -7.27 27.55 9.14
CA GLU A 423 -5.93 27.97 8.67
C GLU A 423 -5.68 27.59 7.19
N VAL A 424 -6.19 26.45 6.74
CA VAL A 424 -6.05 26.00 5.34
C VAL A 424 -7.17 26.51 4.43
N GLY A 425 -8.12 27.27 4.97
CA GLY A 425 -9.23 27.87 4.21
C GLY A 425 -10.35 26.89 3.85
N ALA A 426 -10.49 25.77 4.57
CA ALA A 426 -11.56 24.82 4.41
C ALA A 426 -12.65 25.03 5.48
N VAL A 427 -13.92 24.99 5.06
CA VAL A 427 -15.06 25.07 5.98
C VAL A 427 -15.57 23.65 6.22
N VAL A 428 -15.48 23.19 7.47
CA VAL A 428 -15.90 21.84 7.87
C VAL A 428 -16.69 21.95 9.17
N ASP A 429 -17.86 21.35 9.19
CA ASP A 429 -18.62 21.14 10.42
C ASP A 429 -18.23 19.76 11.00
N TRP A 430 -17.51 19.80 12.12
CA TRP A 430 -16.96 18.59 12.72
C TRP A 430 -17.96 17.97 13.69
N GLU A 431 -18.42 16.77 13.36
CA GLU A 431 -19.12 15.94 14.35
C GLU A 431 -18.17 15.53 15.48
N ALA A 432 -18.71 15.49 16.70
CA ALA A 432 -17.96 15.04 17.86
C ALA A 432 -17.49 13.58 17.68
N PHE A 433 -16.23 13.32 17.92
CA PHE A 433 -15.68 11.97 17.90
C PHE A 433 -14.62 11.78 19.00
N GLU A 434 -14.46 10.54 19.41
CA GLU A 434 -13.42 10.16 20.35
C GLU A 434 -12.28 9.48 19.58
N PRO A 435 -11.06 10.05 19.57
CA PRO A 435 -9.90 9.38 19.01
C PRO A 435 -9.54 8.14 19.83
N TYR A 436 -9.05 7.12 19.16
CA TYR A 436 -8.57 5.93 19.82
C TYR A 436 -7.30 6.24 20.65
N THR A 437 -7.41 6.12 21.96
CA THR A 437 -6.31 6.35 22.89
C THR A 437 -5.92 5.05 23.58
N LYS A 438 -4.85 4.40 23.13
CA LYS A 438 -4.26 3.28 23.84
C LYS A 438 -3.03 3.74 24.60
N GLN A 439 -3.09 3.71 25.93
CA GLN A 439 -1.89 3.90 26.74
C GLN A 439 -1.07 2.62 26.70
N ARG A 440 0.21 2.73 26.32
CA ARG A 440 1.16 1.62 26.41
C ARG A 440 1.99 1.79 27.67
N LYS A 441 2.19 0.69 28.37
CA LYS A 441 3.15 0.62 29.47
C LYS A 441 4.55 0.78 28.87
N VAL A 442 5.33 1.68 29.44
CA VAL A 442 6.72 1.92 29.04
C VAL A 442 7.58 1.00 29.89
N GLU A 443 8.33 0.12 29.24
CA GLU A 443 9.24 -0.82 29.90
C GLU A 443 10.64 -0.72 29.28
N GLY A 444 11.67 -0.65 30.12
CA GLY A 444 13.08 -0.62 29.75
C GLY A 444 13.81 0.63 30.24
N ASP A 445 15.12 0.53 30.28
CA ASP A 445 16.01 1.61 30.72
C ASP A 445 16.15 2.69 29.65
N VAL A 446 16.18 3.93 30.11
CA VAL A 446 16.31 5.12 29.27
C VAL A 446 17.45 5.98 29.80
N ASP A 447 18.31 6.43 28.88
CA ASP A 447 19.33 7.41 29.20
C ASP A 447 18.69 8.73 29.64
N PRO A 448 18.94 9.20 30.87
CA PRO A 448 18.34 10.42 31.39
C PRO A 448 18.64 11.66 30.55
N ALA A 449 19.85 11.77 29.99
CA ALA A 449 20.23 12.93 29.17
C ALA A 449 19.46 12.97 27.85
N LYS A 450 19.25 11.81 27.20
CA LYS A 450 18.42 11.71 25.99
C LYS A 450 16.97 12.05 26.29
N LEU A 451 16.44 11.55 27.39
CA LEU A 451 15.07 11.84 27.79
C LEU A 451 14.86 13.33 28.07
N GLU A 452 15.81 13.99 28.72
CA GLU A 452 15.75 15.42 28.98
C GLU A 452 15.81 16.24 27.69
N LYS A 453 16.71 15.88 26.75
CA LYS A 453 16.76 16.51 25.43
C LYS A 453 15.42 16.34 24.69
N ALA A 454 14.84 15.14 24.70
CA ALA A 454 13.57 14.86 24.04
C ALA A 454 12.42 15.66 24.67
N ARG A 455 12.38 15.79 25.99
CA ARG A 455 11.38 16.60 26.70
C ARG A 455 11.50 18.08 26.36
N THR A 456 12.73 18.59 26.26
CA THR A 456 12.98 19.99 25.86
C THR A 456 12.39 20.25 24.47
N LEU A 457 12.68 19.39 23.47
CA LEU A 457 12.12 19.50 22.13
C LEU A 457 10.58 19.37 22.13
N TYR A 458 10.05 18.45 22.92
CA TYR A 458 8.61 18.27 23.06
C TYR A 458 7.93 19.53 23.58
N ASN A 459 8.47 20.14 24.65
CA ASN A 459 7.94 21.38 25.22
C ASN A 459 8.04 22.54 24.21
N GLU A 460 9.12 22.61 23.43
CA GLU A 460 9.25 23.60 22.36
C GLU A 460 8.18 23.41 21.27
N MET A 461 7.92 22.18 20.85
CA MET A 461 6.84 21.91 19.88
C MET A 461 5.47 22.24 20.47
N GLN A 462 5.23 21.93 21.76
CA GLN A 462 4.00 22.32 22.44
C GLN A 462 3.80 23.85 22.46
N ALA A 463 4.86 24.60 22.74
CA ALA A 463 4.82 26.06 22.69
C ALA A 463 4.57 26.63 21.28
N ARG A 464 4.85 25.85 20.23
CA ARG A 464 4.59 26.23 18.82
C ARG A 464 3.20 25.81 18.33
N GLN A 465 2.44 25.05 19.10
CA GLN A 465 1.04 24.76 18.78
C GLN A 465 0.27 26.07 18.85
N ARG A 466 -0.40 26.43 17.77
CA ARG A 466 -1.36 27.54 17.76
C ARG A 466 -2.62 27.09 18.49
N GLY A 467 -3.22 28.02 19.20
CA GLY A 467 -4.46 27.81 19.92
C GLY A 467 -5.64 27.55 19.01
#